data_dc4f994b3b671b0c21e60bb2f6131015
#
_entry.id   dc4f994b3b671b0c21e60bb2f6131015
#
_cell.length_a   1.000
_cell.length_b   1.000
_cell.length_c   1.000
_cell.angle_alpha   90.00
_cell.angle_beta   90.00
_cell.angle_gamma   90.00
#
_symmetry.space_group_name_H-M   'P 1'
#
loop_
_entity.id
_entity.type
_entity.pdbx_description
1 polymer ?
#
loop_
_entity_poly.entity_id
_entity_poly.type
_entity_poly.pdbx_seq_one_letter_code
_entity_poly.pdbx_strand_id
1 'polypeptide(L)'
;MSDKKNRLYSILLSLLCILMLSASVIPFSHAAGTKSSVTLVCEQESVKVPGMNWKIYRVGEQRGGRFVLTGEFGNYPVDMSNLDTDTVRGIAQALESFIVGDRIKADAEGFTDSSGTVVFDGLDKGLYLAVAKRVRIEPSVYMATPLLFEIKEDGSAEEAFPKIYSTITLDGEVGSYTVKKVWADNDDSYEARPVNVTVDLFKDGELYDTVVLDETTNWEYRWNTLDLDSEWRVVERNIPVKYAVLVDYNSKQFLIKNSYAPDLIIGGGDYKVTTTTTTTLTVTTSTGSNTTTSASSTTVTTAKSSGLPQTGQLWWPVVPLTLGGITLICIGLVSKQKNKDHEE
;
A
#
# COMPACT_ATOMS: atom_id res chain seq x y z
N MET A 1 -55.92 26.35 -53.57
CA MET A 1 -54.44 26.54 -53.30
C MET A 1 -54.07 26.48 -51.80
N SER A 2 -55.04 26.58 -50.90
CA SER A 2 -54.84 26.56 -49.44
C SER A 2 -54.53 25.17 -48.89
N ASP A 3 -55.16 24.16 -49.38
CA ASP A 3 -55.07 22.78 -48.81
C ASP A 3 -53.70 22.08 -48.98
N LYS A 4 -52.98 22.37 -50.06
CA LYS A 4 -51.65 21.88 -50.31
C LYS A 4 -50.61 22.48 -49.35
N LYS A 5 -50.78 23.76 -48.98
CA LYS A 5 -49.88 24.43 -48.02
C LYS A 5 -50.06 23.87 -46.62
N ASN A 6 -51.26 23.58 -46.18
CA ASN A 6 -51.53 23.06 -44.85
C ASN A 6 -51.03 21.60 -44.70
N ARG A 7 -51.11 20.77 -45.74
CA ARG A 7 -50.52 19.43 -45.78
C ARG A 7 -48.98 19.47 -45.73
N LEU A 8 -48.37 20.44 -46.44
CA LEU A 8 -46.92 20.60 -46.42
C LEU A 8 -46.41 21.02 -45.03
N TYR A 9 -47.10 21.96 -44.35
CA TYR A 9 -46.77 22.37 -43.01
C TYR A 9 -46.97 21.25 -41.99
N SER A 10 -48.00 20.41 -42.11
CA SER A 10 -48.22 19.26 -41.27
C SER A 10 -47.13 18.19 -41.41
N ILE A 11 -46.67 17.94 -42.66
CA ILE A 11 -45.57 17.02 -42.90
C ILE A 11 -44.23 17.56 -42.39
N LEU A 12 -43.96 18.86 -42.57
CA LEU A 12 -42.75 19.51 -42.02
C LEU A 12 -42.74 19.49 -40.49
N LEU A 13 -43.90 19.73 -39.85
CA LEU A 13 -44.02 19.72 -38.37
C LEU A 13 -43.84 18.30 -37.82
N SER A 14 -44.39 17.28 -38.50
CA SER A 14 -44.20 15.88 -38.09
C SER A 14 -42.73 15.43 -38.28
N LEU A 15 -42.07 15.84 -39.35
CA LEU A 15 -40.64 15.57 -39.54
C LEU A 15 -39.77 16.27 -38.51
N LEU A 16 -40.11 17.51 -38.12
CA LEU A 16 -39.42 18.25 -37.08
C LEU A 16 -39.58 17.59 -35.67
N CYS A 17 -40.79 17.09 -35.38
CA CYS A 17 -41.05 16.33 -34.14
C CYS A 17 -40.28 15.01 -34.12
N ILE A 18 -40.17 14.30 -35.25
CA ILE A 18 -39.37 13.06 -35.34
C ILE A 18 -37.89 13.33 -35.17
N LEU A 19 -37.39 14.46 -35.72
CA LEU A 19 -36.00 14.90 -35.58
C LEU A 19 -35.69 15.32 -34.13
N MET A 20 -36.65 15.92 -33.41
CA MET A 20 -36.49 16.29 -32.00
C MET A 20 -36.57 15.09 -31.02
N LEU A 21 -37.29 14.01 -31.39
CA LEU A 21 -37.35 12.78 -30.58
C LEU A 21 -36.10 11.89 -30.75
N SER A 22 -35.34 12.03 -31.85
CA SER A 22 -34.12 11.28 -32.08
C SER A 22 -32.88 11.89 -31.38
N ALA A 23 -32.99 13.11 -30.82
CA ALA A 23 -31.87 13.83 -30.23
C ALA A 23 -31.71 13.61 -28.69
N SER A 24 -32.49 12.73 -28.07
CA SER A 24 -32.47 12.59 -26.60
C SER A 24 -32.18 11.19 -26.08
N VAL A 25 -31.55 10.33 -26.84
CA VAL A 25 -30.88 9.15 -26.30
C VAL A 25 -29.38 9.34 -26.48
N ILE A 26 -28.80 10.28 -25.72
CA ILE A 26 -27.38 10.18 -25.42
C ILE A 26 -27.30 9.01 -24.46
N PRO A 27 -26.73 7.86 -24.84
CA PRO A 27 -26.38 6.88 -23.85
C PRO A 27 -25.42 7.61 -22.90
N PHE A 28 -25.79 7.76 -21.65
CA PHE A 28 -24.82 8.00 -20.59
C PHE A 28 -23.95 6.75 -20.60
N SER A 29 -22.95 6.75 -21.46
CA SER A 29 -21.81 5.87 -21.29
C SER A 29 -21.21 6.29 -19.96
N HIS A 30 -21.51 5.55 -18.91
CA HIS A 30 -20.60 5.50 -17.78
C HIS A 30 -19.28 5.11 -18.44
N ALA A 31 -18.35 6.03 -18.50
CA ALA A 31 -16.98 5.71 -18.85
C ALA A 31 -16.60 4.59 -17.90
N ALA A 32 -16.53 3.36 -18.39
CA ALA A 32 -15.92 2.28 -17.63
C ALA A 32 -14.54 2.82 -17.31
N GLY A 33 -14.23 2.99 -16.01
CA GLY A 33 -12.94 3.49 -15.57
C GLY A 33 -11.84 2.73 -16.30
N THR A 34 -10.84 3.43 -16.74
CA THR A 34 -9.72 2.83 -17.46
C THR A 34 -9.06 1.84 -16.51
N LYS A 35 -9.09 0.55 -16.85
CA LYS A 35 -8.46 -0.49 -16.06
C LYS A 35 -6.95 -0.44 -16.27
N SER A 36 -6.22 -0.56 -15.18
CA SER A 36 -4.76 -0.58 -15.17
C SER A 36 -4.24 -1.99 -14.93
N SER A 37 -2.95 -2.19 -15.11
CA SER A 37 -2.27 -3.45 -14.80
C SER A 37 -1.00 -3.22 -14.00
N VAL A 38 -0.55 -4.24 -13.30
CA VAL A 38 0.76 -4.27 -12.63
C VAL A 38 1.49 -5.55 -12.98
N THR A 39 2.77 -5.42 -13.30
CA THR A 39 3.70 -6.55 -13.48
C THR A 39 4.64 -6.59 -12.28
N LEU A 40 4.60 -7.67 -11.51
CA LEU A 40 5.59 -7.90 -10.46
C LEU A 40 6.80 -8.60 -11.08
N VAL A 41 7.99 -8.02 -10.89
CA VAL A 41 9.26 -8.57 -11.38
C VAL A 41 10.04 -9.14 -10.20
N CYS A 42 10.14 -10.45 -10.15
CA CYS A 42 10.70 -11.19 -9.03
C CYS A 42 12.09 -11.72 -9.39
N GLU A 43 13.10 -11.03 -8.88
CA GLU A 43 14.50 -11.44 -9.05
C GLU A 43 15.32 -11.11 -7.81
N GLN A 44 16.36 -11.90 -7.58
CA GLN A 44 17.38 -11.64 -6.56
C GLN A 44 18.75 -11.81 -7.18
N GLU A 45 19.59 -10.75 -7.11
CA GLU A 45 20.96 -10.76 -7.67
C GLU A 45 21.02 -11.27 -9.13
N SER A 46 20.05 -10.84 -9.95
CA SER A 46 19.85 -11.27 -11.35
C SER A 46 19.35 -12.71 -11.54
N VAL A 47 19.04 -13.43 -10.46
CA VAL A 47 18.38 -14.72 -10.54
C VAL A 47 16.87 -14.52 -10.61
N LYS A 48 16.24 -14.98 -11.70
CA LYS A 48 14.80 -14.96 -11.86
C LYS A 48 14.15 -15.99 -10.95
N VAL A 49 13.00 -15.67 -10.35
CA VAL A 49 12.29 -16.55 -9.42
C VAL A 49 10.96 -17.00 -10.03
N PRO A 50 10.94 -18.07 -10.82
CA PRO A 50 9.72 -18.63 -11.39
C PRO A 50 8.92 -19.42 -10.35
N GLY A 51 7.60 -19.55 -10.60
CA GLY A 51 6.70 -20.37 -9.79
C GLY A 51 6.33 -19.79 -8.44
N MET A 52 6.74 -18.55 -8.13
CA MET A 52 6.32 -17.87 -6.90
C MET A 52 4.85 -17.48 -7.01
N ASN A 53 4.04 -17.95 -6.06
CA ASN A 53 2.62 -17.64 -6.00
C ASN A 53 2.38 -16.27 -5.35
N TRP A 54 1.76 -15.37 -6.07
CA TRP A 54 1.39 -14.03 -5.60
C TRP A 54 -0.12 -13.89 -5.50
N LYS A 55 -0.55 -13.21 -4.46
CA LYS A 55 -1.93 -12.78 -4.25
C LYS A 55 -1.96 -11.27 -4.07
N ILE A 56 -2.96 -10.62 -4.66
CA ILE A 56 -3.18 -9.19 -4.47
C ILE A 56 -4.50 -8.92 -3.79
N TYR A 57 -4.52 -7.86 -2.99
CA TYR A 57 -5.65 -7.42 -2.17
C TYR A 57 -5.82 -5.92 -2.32
N ARG A 58 -7.00 -5.44 -2.66
CA ARG A 58 -7.32 -4.02 -2.62
C ARG A 58 -7.59 -3.62 -1.18
N VAL A 59 -6.60 -3.02 -0.54
CA VAL A 59 -6.63 -2.70 0.90
C VAL A 59 -7.18 -1.32 1.19
N GLY A 60 -7.18 -0.41 0.21
CA GLY A 60 -7.61 0.95 0.46
C GLY A 60 -7.71 1.82 -0.79
N GLU A 61 -7.88 3.10 -0.55
CA GLU A 61 -7.94 4.10 -1.60
C GLU A 61 -7.45 5.47 -1.10
N GLN A 62 -7.23 6.40 -2.03
CA GLN A 62 -6.86 7.77 -1.69
C GLN A 62 -8.11 8.63 -1.48
N ARG A 63 -8.24 9.26 -0.32
CA ARG A 63 -9.27 10.24 0.03
C ARG A 63 -8.65 11.51 0.56
N GLY A 64 -8.99 12.65 -0.02
CA GLY A 64 -8.45 13.94 0.43
C GLY A 64 -6.93 14.05 0.45
N GLY A 65 -6.23 13.34 -0.46
CA GLY A 65 -4.77 13.32 -0.54
C GLY A 65 -4.07 12.39 0.45
N ARG A 66 -4.82 11.55 1.17
CA ARG A 66 -4.30 10.53 2.09
C ARG A 66 -4.82 9.16 1.71
N PHE A 67 -4.05 8.12 2.01
CA PHE A 67 -4.53 6.76 1.90
C PHE A 67 -5.35 6.37 3.13
N VAL A 68 -6.45 5.70 2.89
CA VAL A 68 -7.32 5.14 3.94
C VAL A 68 -7.60 3.68 3.60
N LEU A 69 -7.63 2.84 4.62
CA LEU A 69 -8.04 1.45 4.47
C LEU A 69 -9.55 1.39 4.23
N THR A 70 -9.99 0.44 3.38
CA THR A 70 -11.39 0.27 2.99
C THR A 70 -11.80 -1.20 2.92
N GLY A 71 -13.09 -1.47 2.73
CA GLY A 71 -13.60 -2.83 2.64
C GLY A 71 -13.31 -3.64 3.90
N GLU A 72 -12.85 -4.87 3.74
CA GLU A 72 -12.50 -5.76 4.85
C GLU A 72 -11.34 -5.21 5.70
N PHE A 73 -10.49 -4.35 5.11
CA PHE A 73 -9.35 -3.74 5.80
C PHE A 73 -9.70 -2.49 6.60
N GLY A 74 -10.86 -1.88 6.36
CA GLY A 74 -11.24 -0.61 6.96
C GLY A 74 -11.28 -0.58 8.50
N ASN A 75 -11.42 -1.74 9.13
CA ASN A 75 -11.50 -1.86 10.58
C ASN A 75 -10.17 -2.22 11.27
N TYR A 76 -9.09 -2.46 10.51
CA TYR A 76 -7.81 -2.75 11.13
C TYR A 76 -7.15 -1.49 11.66
N PRO A 77 -6.58 -1.53 12.87
CA PRO A 77 -5.97 -0.37 13.51
C PRO A 77 -4.55 -0.15 12.98
N VAL A 78 -4.45 0.20 11.71
CA VAL A 78 -3.19 0.53 11.03
C VAL A 78 -3.19 2.00 10.66
N ASP A 79 -2.18 2.73 11.08
CA ASP A 79 -2.05 4.16 10.80
C ASP A 79 -1.41 4.39 9.43
N MET A 80 -2.21 4.94 8.50
CA MET A 80 -1.80 5.29 7.14
C MET A 80 -1.32 6.74 7.01
N SER A 81 -1.11 7.45 8.11
CA SER A 81 -0.73 8.88 8.08
C SER A 81 0.73 9.11 7.75
N ASN A 82 1.61 8.17 8.08
CA ASN A 82 3.03 8.20 7.76
C ASN A 82 3.40 6.99 6.89
N LEU A 83 3.92 7.28 5.70
CA LEU A 83 4.27 6.28 4.69
C LEU A 83 5.75 6.40 4.28
N ASP A 84 6.63 6.61 5.25
CA ASP A 84 8.07 6.43 5.04
C ASP A 84 8.42 4.95 4.80
N THR A 85 9.59 4.68 4.28
CA THR A 85 10.00 3.34 3.83
C THR A 85 9.88 2.27 4.92
N ASP A 86 10.23 2.60 6.17
CA ASP A 86 10.20 1.63 7.26
C ASP A 86 8.76 1.40 7.76
N THR A 87 7.98 2.46 7.84
CA THR A 87 6.58 2.41 8.24
C THR A 87 5.74 1.64 7.22
N VAL A 88 5.92 1.91 5.91
CA VAL A 88 5.22 1.19 4.82
C VAL A 88 5.48 -0.31 4.90
N ARG A 89 6.72 -0.74 5.19
CA ARG A 89 7.03 -2.16 5.38
C ARG A 89 6.25 -2.74 6.56
N GLY A 90 6.28 -2.07 7.71
CA GLY A 90 5.54 -2.51 8.90
C GLY A 90 4.02 -2.56 8.70
N ILE A 91 3.47 -1.61 7.93
CA ILE A 91 2.06 -1.61 7.51
C ILE A 91 1.76 -2.84 6.65
N ALA A 92 2.57 -3.08 5.60
CA ALA A 92 2.37 -4.20 4.68
C ALA A 92 2.40 -5.55 5.43
N GLN A 93 3.32 -5.72 6.36
CA GLN A 93 3.45 -6.92 7.19
C GLN A 93 2.31 -7.06 8.21
N ALA A 94 1.82 -5.96 8.79
CA ALA A 94 0.64 -5.99 9.65
C ALA A 94 -0.62 -6.39 8.88
N LEU A 95 -0.83 -5.83 7.70
CA LEU A 95 -1.96 -6.19 6.83
C LEU A 95 -1.87 -7.65 6.37
N GLU A 96 -0.68 -8.15 6.02
CA GLU A 96 -0.47 -9.58 5.72
C GLU A 96 -0.84 -10.47 6.93
N SER A 97 -0.45 -10.07 8.13
CA SER A 97 -0.81 -10.79 9.35
C SER A 97 -2.33 -10.88 9.52
N PHE A 98 -3.07 -9.80 9.30
CA PHE A 98 -4.54 -9.82 9.34
C PHE A 98 -5.14 -10.68 8.22
N ILE A 99 -4.59 -10.64 7.00
CA ILE A 99 -5.03 -11.52 5.91
C ILE A 99 -4.96 -12.99 6.34
N VAL A 100 -3.85 -13.39 6.96
CA VAL A 100 -3.65 -14.75 7.46
C VAL A 100 -4.61 -15.04 8.61
N GLY A 101 -4.67 -14.17 9.61
CA GLY A 101 -5.46 -14.36 10.82
C GLY A 101 -6.95 -14.45 10.59
N ASP A 102 -7.47 -13.64 9.66
CA ASP A 102 -8.90 -13.53 9.38
C ASP A 102 -9.29 -14.20 8.06
N ARG A 103 -8.31 -14.86 7.39
CA ARG A 103 -8.50 -15.62 6.14
C ARG A 103 -9.14 -14.80 5.03
N ILE A 104 -8.69 -13.56 4.87
CA ILE A 104 -9.21 -12.64 3.85
C ILE A 104 -8.93 -13.20 2.46
N LYS A 105 -9.95 -13.16 1.60
CA LYS A 105 -9.85 -13.65 0.23
C LYS A 105 -9.12 -12.65 -0.66
N ALA A 106 -8.20 -13.14 -1.48
CA ALA A 106 -7.51 -12.32 -2.48
C ALA A 106 -8.45 -11.86 -3.61
N ASP A 107 -8.21 -10.66 -4.14
CA ASP A 107 -8.89 -10.16 -5.34
C ASP A 107 -8.39 -10.88 -6.60
N ALA A 108 -7.09 -11.19 -6.65
CA ALA A 108 -6.50 -12.00 -7.72
C ALA A 108 -5.29 -12.80 -7.22
N GLU A 109 -4.97 -13.87 -7.95
CA GLU A 109 -3.86 -14.78 -7.67
C GLU A 109 -3.16 -15.15 -8.96
N GLY A 110 -1.83 -15.24 -8.94
CA GLY A 110 -1.02 -15.61 -10.10
C GLY A 110 0.35 -16.16 -9.71
N PHE A 111 1.02 -16.79 -10.66
CA PHE A 111 2.35 -17.36 -10.48
C PHE A 111 3.35 -16.66 -11.39
N THR A 112 4.57 -16.44 -10.90
CA THR A 112 5.65 -15.96 -11.76
C THR A 112 5.99 -16.99 -12.83
N ASP A 113 6.19 -16.49 -14.05
CA ASP A 113 6.61 -17.29 -15.20
C ASP A 113 8.13 -17.56 -15.20
N SER A 114 8.66 -18.15 -16.29
CA SER A 114 10.08 -18.44 -16.43
C SER A 114 10.98 -17.19 -16.42
N SER A 115 10.45 -16.02 -16.70
CA SER A 115 11.16 -14.73 -16.61
C SER A 115 11.11 -14.13 -15.20
N GLY A 116 10.44 -14.79 -14.25
CA GLY A 116 10.22 -14.29 -12.89
C GLY A 116 9.16 -13.21 -12.81
N THR A 117 8.23 -13.13 -13.78
CA THR A 117 7.20 -12.10 -13.82
C THR A 117 5.81 -12.65 -13.64
N VAL A 118 4.93 -11.88 -13.00
CA VAL A 118 3.49 -12.15 -12.94
C VAL A 118 2.74 -10.85 -13.20
N VAL A 119 1.68 -10.93 -14.02
CA VAL A 119 0.87 -9.78 -14.42
C VAL A 119 -0.51 -9.89 -13.79
N PHE A 120 -0.98 -8.79 -13.24
CA PHE A 120 -2.35 -8.62 -12.77
C PHE A 120 -3.03 -7.52 -13.58
N ASP A 121 -4.02 -7.90 -14.37
CA ASP A 121 -4.75 -7.01 -15.27
C ASP A 121 -6.11 -6.61 -14.71
N GLY A 122 -6.68 -5.58 -15.30
CA GLY A 122 -8.06 -5.18 -15.02
C GLY A 122 -8.27 -4.59 -13.64
N LEU A 123 -7.22 -3.99 -13.07
CA LEU A 123 -7.26 -3.42 -11.73
C LEU A 123 -7.96 -2.05 -11.75
N ASP A 124 -8.80 -1.84 -10.74
CA ASP A 124 -9.38 -0.55 -10.43
C ASP A 124 -8.37 0.33 -9.68
N LYS A 125 -8.54 1.65 -9.76
CA LYS A 125 -7.83 2.58 -8.90
C LYS A 125 -7.93 2.20 -7.44
N GLY A 126 -6.81 2.23 -6.71
CA GLY A 126 -6.78 1.93 -5.29
C GLY A 126 -5.39 1.65 -4.76
N LEU A 127 -5.35 1.39 -3.47
CA LEU A 127 -4.18 0.92 -2.77
C LEU A 127 -4.24 -0.60 -2.69
N TYR A 128 -3.20 -1.27 -3.13
CA TYR A 128 -3.10 -2.72 -3.18
C TYR A 128 -1.94 -3.24 -2.34
N LEU A 129 -2.15 -4.41 -1.77
CA LEU A 129 -1.11 -5.19 -1.13
C LEU A 129 -0.88 -6.47 -1.94
N ALA A 130 0.36 -6.71 -2.34
CA ALA A 130 0.79 -7.99 -2.91
C ALA A 130 1.52 -8.82 -1.85
N VAL A 131 1.12 -10.08 -1.73
CA VAL A 131 1.68 -11.05 -0.78
C VAL A 131 2.07 -12.30 -1.55
N ALA A 132 3.28 -12.81 -1.31
CA ALA A 132 3.76 -14.03 -1.96
C ALA A 132 3.84 -15.19 -0.99
N LYS A 133 3.62 -16.39 -1.50
CA LYS A 133 4.08 -17.61 -0.85
C LYS A 133 5.54 -17.89 -1.21
N ARG A 134 6.29 -18.40 -0.25
CA ARG A 134 7.65 -18.86 -0.50
C ARG A 134 7.67 -19.95 -1.58
N VAL A 135 8.74 -19.99 -2.35
CA VAL A 135 8.97 -21.03 -3.37
C VAL A 135 10.34 -21.64 -3.20
N ARG A 136 10.43 -22.98 -3.33
CA ARG A 136 11.69 -23.70 -3.30
C ARG A 136 12.18 -23.90 -4.73
N ILE A 137 13.38 -23.43 -5.00
CA ILE A 137 14.15 -23.69 -6.22
C ILE A 137 15.51 -24.16 -5.74
N GLU A 138 15.69 -25.48 -5.74
CA GLU A 138 16.86 -26.12 -5.12
C GLU A 138 18.19 -25.45 -5.51
N PRO A 139 19.10 -25.22 -4.55
CA PRO A 139 19.02 -25.59 -3.12
C PRO A 139 18.37 -24.53 -2.23
N SER A 140 17.79 -23.47 -2.80
CA SER A 140 17.35 -22.28 -2.07
C SER A 140 15.83 -22.20 -1.93
N VAL A 141 15.37 -21.61 -0.84
CA VAL A 141 13.99 -21.17 -0.64
C VAL A 141 13.95 -19.65 -0.82
N TYR A 142 13.13 -19.18 -1.75
CA TYR A 142 12.93 -17.76 -2.05
C TYR A 142 11.67 -17.25 -1.35
N MET A 143 11.78 -16.07 -0.78
CA MET A 143 10.72 -15.37 -0.05
C MET A 143 10.65 -13.92 -0.52
N ALA A 144 9.47 -13.30 -0.41
CA ALA A 144 9.28 -11.89 -0.72
C ALA A 144 8.78 -11.13 0.50
N THR A 145 9.16 -9.87 0.61
CA THR A 145 8.50 -8.93 1.51
C THR A 145 7.17 -8.51 0.87
N PRO A 146 6.06 -8.44 1.64
CA PRO A 146 4.79 -7.93 1.10
C PRO A 146 4.98 -6.52 0.57
N LEU A 147 4.32 -6.23 -0.56
CA LEU A 147 4.48 -4.98 -1.30
C LEU A 147 3.18 -4.19 -1.30
N LEU A 148 3.21 -2.97 -0.75
CA LEU A 148 2.12 -2.02 -0.82
C LEU A 148 2.35 -1.06 -2.01
N PHE A 149 1.36 -0.91 -2.91
CA PHE A 149 1.47 -0.07 -4.10
C PHE A 149 0.13 0.54 -4.49
N GLU A 150 0.19 1.65 -5.22
CA GLU A 150 -0.99 2.37 -5.71
C GLU A 150 -1.23 2.03 -7.18
N ILE A 151 -2.48 1.73 -7.53
CA ILE A 151 -2.98 1.69 -8.90
C ILE A 151 -3.75 2.97 -9.19
N LYS A 152 -3.34 3.68 -10.26
CA LYS A 152 -3.97 4.93 -10.72
C LYS A 152 -5.03 4.64 -11.78
N GLU A 153 -5.97 5.57 -11.95
CA GLU A 153 -7.05 5.49 -12.95
C GLU A 153 -6.60 6.13 -14.28
N ASP A 154 -5.55 5.63 -14.88
CA ASP A 154 -4.99 6.18 -16.12
C ASP A 154 -4.76 5.12 -17.21
N GLY A 155 -5.13 3.85 -16.95
CA GLY A 155 -4.90 2.73 -17.86
C GLY A 155 -3.42 2.34 -17.98
N SER A 156 -2.58 2.78 -17.05
CA SER A 156 -1.15 2.46 -17.06
C SER A 156 -0.88 0.97 -16.84
N ALA A 157 0.19 0.49 -17.45
CA ALA A 157 0.84 -0.75 -17.09
C ALA A 157 2.09 -0.38 -16.26
N GLU A 158 2.05 -0.68 -14.98
CA GLU A 158 3.16 -0.36 -14.07
C GLU A 158 4.00 -1.61 -13.78
N GLU A 159 5.29 -1.43 -13.54
CA GLU A 159 6.17 -2.48 -13.04
C GLU A 159 6.47 -2.23 -11.56
N ALA A 160 6.43 -3.30 -10.77
CA ALA A 160 6.77 -3.26 -9.37
C ALA A 160 7.82 -4.35 -9.05
N PHE A 161 8.76 -4.01 -8.19
CA PHE A 161 9.92 -4.83 -7.87
C PHE A 161 9.90 -5.22 -6.39
N PRO A 162 9.23 -6.33 -6.03
CA PRO A 162 9.21 -6.81 -4.66
C PRO A 162 10.63 -7.14 -4.19
N LYS A 163 10.92 -6.87 -2.91
CA LYS A 163 12.18 -7.30 -2.32
C LYS A 163 12.15 -8.82 -2.12
N ILE A 164 12.99 -9.53 -2.87
CA ILE A 164 13.18 -10.97 -2.78
C ILE A 164 14.45 -11.26 -1.96
N TYR A 165 14.39 -12.28 -1.15
CA TYR A 165 15.53 -12.82 -0.41
C TYR A 165 15.46 -14.35 -0.42
N SER A 166 16.60 -15.00 -0.25
CA SER A 166 16.69 -16.46 -0.23
C SER A 166 17.45 -16.97 0.97
N THR A 167 17.17 -18.19 1.34
CA THR A 167 17.91 -18.93 2.34
C THR A 167 18.02 -20.40 1.91
N ILE A 168 19.03 -21.09 2.42
CA ILE A 168 19.13 -22.53 2.27
C ILE A 168 18.59 -23.13 3.56
N THR A 169 17.58 -24.00 3.45
CA THR A 169 17.04 -24.78 4.57
C THR A 169 17.07 -26.25 4.21
N LEU A 170 17.42 -27.09 5.19
CA LEU A 170 17.36 -28.53 5.04
C LEU A 170 15.98 -29.02 5.49
N ASP A 171 15.48 -30.06 4.82
CA ASP A 171 14.20 -30.68 5.17
C ASP A 171 14.23 -31.18 6.62
N GLY A 172 13.20 -30.83 7.39
CA GLY A 172 13.09 -31.18 8.81
C GLY A 172 13.99 -30.37 9.74
N GLU A 173 14.68 -29.33 9.25
CA GLU A 173 15.42 -28.43 10.10
C GLU A 173 14.46 -27.60 10.99
N VAL A 174 14.80 -27.50 12.28
CA VAL A 174 14.03 -26.74 13.27
C VAL A 174 14.83 -25.59 13.84
N GLY A 175 14.14 -24.56 14.30
CA GLY A 175 14.77 -23.38 14.89
C GLY A 175 13.92 -22.74 15.96
N SER A 176 14.50 -21.74 16.61
CA SER A 176 13.78 -20.94 17.59
C SER A 176 13.28 -19.66 16.92
N TYR A 177 12.02 -19.33 17.20
CA TYR A 177 11.39 -18.07 16.82
C TYR A 177 10.99 -17.29 18.05
N THR A 178 11.09 -15.98 18.00
CA THR A 178 10.73 -15.10 19.11
C THR A 178 9.70 -14.09 18.64
N VAL A 179 8.66 -13.86 19.44
CA VAL A 179 7.80 -12.69 19.30
C VAL A 179 8.09 -11.71 20.44
N LYS A 180 8.22 -10.43 20.08
CA LYS A 180 8.41 -9.35 21.04
C LYS A 180 7.39 -8.25 20.79
N LYS A 181 6.70 -7.85 21.85
CA LYS A 181 5.81 -6.70 21.86
C LYS A 181 6.57 -5.45 22.27
N VAL A 182 6.38 -4.37 21.52
CA VAL A 182 6.96 -3.05 21.81
C VAL A 182 5.84 -2.02 21.87
N TRP A 183 5.91 -1.15 22.85
CA TRP A 183 4.99 -0.05 23.03
C TRP A 183 5.68 1.27 22.67
N ALA A 184 5.03 2.09 21.83
CA ALA A 184 5.46 3.43 21.47
C ALA A 184 4.41 4.44 21.95
N ASP A 185 4.35 4.65 23.25
CA ASP A 185 3.33 5.41 23.96
C ASP A 185 3.90 6.24 25.12
N ASN A 186 5.19 6.58 25.01
CA ASN A 186 5.89 7.39 26.01
C ASN A 186 5.78 6.79 27.43
N ASP A 187 6.13 5.50 27.54
CA ASP A 187 6.12 4.73 28.79
C ASP A 187 4.77 4.73 29.50
N ASP A 188 3.72 4.40 28.72
CA ASP A 188 2.33 4.36 29.18
C ASP A 188 1.83 5.67 29.84
N SER A 189 2.38 6.81 29.41
CA SER A 189 2.00 8.11 29.95
C SER A 189 0.51 8.45 29.79
N TYR A 190 -0.20 7.66 28.97
CA TYR A 190 -1.63 7.78 28.69
C TYR A 190 -2.48 6.78 29.49
N GLU A 191 -1.86 5.93 30.31
CA GLU A 191 -2.52 4.87 31.09
C GLU A 191 -3.48 4.01 30.22
N ALA A 192 -3.04 3.69 29.02
CA ALA A 192 -3.88 3.03 28.01
C ALA A 192 -3.40 1.62 27.66
N ARG A 193 -2.25 1.18 28.15
CA ARG A 193 -1.77 -0.19 27.95
C ARG A 193 -2.69 -1.20 28.63
N PRO A 194 -3.02 -2.32 27.96
CA PRO A 194 -3.70 -3.43 28.62
C PRO A 194 -2.71 -4.18 29.54
N VAL A 195 -3.25 -4.94 30.48
CA VAL A 195 -2.46 -5.82 31.36
C VAL A 195 -1.70 -6.88 30.55
N ASN A 196 -2.27 -7.34 29.44
CA ASN A 196 -1.67 -8.31 28.54
C ASN A 196 -2.20 -8.15 27.11
N VAL A 197 -1.50 -8.77 26.17
CA VAL A 197 -1.95 -8.96 24.80
C VAL A 197 -1.91 -10.44 24.42
N THR A 198 -2.83 -10.85 23.55
CA THR A 198 -2.85 -12.20 22.99
C THR A 198 -2.25 -12.18 21.59
N VAL A 199 -1.35 -13.12 21.33
CA VAL A 199 -0.70 -13.29 20.03
C VAL A 199 -0.93 -14.71 19.52
N ASP A 200 -1.55 -14.81 18.36
CA ASP A 200 -1.69 -16.06 17.63
C ASP A 200 -0.49 -16.28 16.72
N LEU A 201 0.05 -17.48 16.71
CA LEU A 201 1.06 -17.96 15.76
C LEU A 201 0.39 -18.84 14.69
N PHE A 202 0.60 -18.50 13.44
CA PHE A 202 0.09 -19.25 12.31
C PHE A 202 1.23 -19.98 11.59
N LYS A 203 0.97 -21.23 11.20
CA LYS A 203 1.81 -22.07 10.35
C LYS A 203 1.11 -22.27 9.00
N ASP A 204 1.70 -21.80 7.90
CA ASP A 204 1.16 -21.94 6.53
C ASP A 204 -0.31 -21.48 6.39
N GLY A 205 -0.71 -20.47 7.20
CA GLY A 205 -2.06 -19.91 7.23
C GLY A 205 -3.03 -20.58 8.21
N GLU A 206 -2.62 -21.62 8.93
CA GLU A 206 -3.43 -22.28 9.95
C GLU A 206 -2.94 -21.94 11.36
N LEU A 207 -3.88 -21.73 12.29
CA LEU A 207 -3.54 -21.44 13.69
C LEU A 207 -2.76 -22.60 14.29
N TYR A 208 -1.57 -22.31 14.79
CA TYR A 208 -0.67 -23.29 15.40
C TYR A 208 -0.62 -23.18 16.92
N ASP A 209 -0.49 -21.94 17.46
CA ASP A 209 -0.38 -21.68 18.89
C ASP A 209 -0.94 -20.30 19.23
N THR A 210 -1.29 -20.11 20.51
CA THR A 210 -1.74 -18.82 21.04
C THR A 210 -1.02 -18.55 22.34
N VAL A 211 -0.36 -17.41 22.44
CA VAL A 211 0.42 -17.01 23.62
C VAL A 211 -0.06 -15.67 24.18
N VAL A 212 0.16 -15.46 25.46
CA VAL A 212 -0.15 -14.21 26.15
C VAL A 212 1.16 -13.54 26.56
N LEU A 213 1.29 -12.26 26.22
CA LEU A 213 2.43 -11.43 26.56
C LEU A 213 2.01 -10.36 27.57
N ASP A 214 2.80 -10.18 28.61
CA ASP A 214 2.59 -9.20 29.67
C ASP A 214 3.93 -8.73 30.25
N GLU A 215 3.89 -7.90 31.30
CA GLU A 215 5.09 -7.45 32.00
C GLU A 215 5.90 -8.59 32.64
N THR A 216 5.26 -9.65 33.11
CA THR A 216 5.95 -10.78 33.75
C THR A 216 6.75 -11.61 32.74
N THR A 217 6.33 -11.62 31.49
CA THR A 217 7.04 -12.23 30.36
C THR A 217 8.01 -11.25 29.69
N ASN A 218 8.15 -10.01 30.21
CA ASN A 218 8.88 -8.94 29.57
C ASN A 218 8.39 -8.66 28.12
N TRP A 219 7.08 -8.88 27.88
CA TRP A 219 6.43 -8.71 26.58
C TRP A 219 7.06 -9.56 25.45
N GLU A 220 7.58 -10.76 25.79
CA GLU A 220 8.29 -11.63 24.85
C GLU A 220 7.89 -13.10 25.07
N TYR A 221 7.88 -13.87 23.98
CA TYR A 221 7.72 -15.32 24.01
C TYR A 221 8.62 -15.98 22.97
N ARG A 222 9.11 -17.20 23.26
CA ARG A 222 10.02 -17.95 22.39
C ARG A 222 9.53 -19.36 22.15
N TRP A 223 9.35 -19.69 20.89
CA TRP A 223 9.15 -21.06 20.41
C TRP A 223 10.51 -21.67 20.07
N ASN A 224 10.84 -22.84 20.62
CA ASN A 224 12.20 -23.41 20.50
C ASN A 224 12.37 -24.41 19.35
N THR A 225 11.27 -24.96 18.81
CA THR A 225 11.31 -26.08 17.87
C THR A 225 10.29 -25.92 16.75
N LEU A 226 10.29 -24.76 16.07
CA LEU A 226 9.49 -24.57 14.88
C LEU A 226 10.29 -25.04 13.66
N ASP A 227 9.65 -25.72 12.71
CA ASP A 227 10.32 -26.08 11.47
C ASP A 227 10.67 -24.85 10.62
N LEU A 228 11.77 -24.90 9.88
CA LEU A 228 12.22 -23.81 9.04
C LEU A 228 11.62 -23.86 7.63
N ASP A 229 10.87 -24.91 7.31
CA ASP A 229 10.24 -25.11 6.02
C ASP A 229 8.85 -24.52 5.91
N SER A 230 8.23 -24.10 7.02
CA SER A 230 6.90 -23.47 7.04
C SER A 230 6.96 -21.96 7.04
N GLU A 231 5.88 -21.34 6.56
CA GLU A 231 5.65 -19.90 6.71
C GLU A 231 5.02 -19.61 8.07
N TRP A 232 5.74 -18.86 8.89
CA TRP A 232 5.27 -18.45 10.19
C TRP A 232 4.83 -16.99 10.18
N ARG A 233 3.63 -16.71 10.71
CA ARG A 233 3.09 -15.35 10.88
C ARG A 233 2.50 -15.22 12.28
N VAL A 234 2.56 -14.01 12.82
CA VAL A 234 1.93 -13.68 14.11
C VAL A 234 0.84 -12.64 13.92
N VAL A 235 -0.20 -12.76 14.72
CA VAL A 235 -1.33 -11.82 14.74
C VAL A 235 -1.61 -11.42 16.17
N GLU A 236 -1.51 -10.13 16.48
CA GLU A 236 -2.01 -9.62 17.76
C GLU A 236 -3.52 -9.56 17.72
N ARG A 237 -4.15 -10.17 18.72
CA ARG A 237 -5.60 -10.11 18.91
C ARG A 237 -5.96 -9.03 19.93
N ASN A 238 -7.18 -8.51 19.82
CA ASN A 238 -7.70 -7.52 20.78
C ASN A 238 -6.79 -6.30 20.95
N ILE A 239 -6.30 -5.75 19.84
CA ILE A 239 -5.47 -4.55 19.85
C ILE A 239 -6.22 -3.46 20.61
N PRO A 240 -5.58 -2.80 21.60
CA PRO A 240 -6.24 -1.84 22.44
C PRO A 240 -6.74 -0.63 21.65
N VAL A 241 -7.90 -0.11 22.02
CA VAL A 241 -8.44 1.13 21.42
C VAL A 241 -7.41 2.26 21.58
N LYS A 242 -7.28 3.10 20.58
CA LYS A 242 -6.29 4.19 20.47
C LYS A 242 -4.85 3.73 20.21
N TYR A 243 -4.63 2.49 19.83
CA TYR A 243 -3.33 2.05 19.36
C TYR A 243 -3.37 1.66 17.89
N ALA A 244 -2.36 2.09 17.14
CA ALA A 244 -2.06 1.58 15.81
C ALA A 244 -1.01 0.47 15.91
N VAL A 245 -1.14 -0.57 15.10
CA VAL A 245 -0.23 -1.71 15.09
C VAL A 245 0.64 -1.71 13.85
N LEU A 246 1.91 -2.01 14.03
CA LEU A 246 2.86 -2.40 13.01
C LEU A 246 3.46 -3.75 13.35
N VAL A 247 3.74 -4.54 12.34
CA VAL A 247 4.45 -5.81 12.49
C VAL A 247 5.72 -5.73 11.67
N ASP A 248 6.84 -6.14 12.23
CA ASP A 248 8.09 -6.35 11.50
C ASP A 248 8.57 -7.78 11.79
N TYR A 249 8.88 -8.52 10.75
CA TYR A 249 9.46 -9.84 10.89
C TYR A 249 10.70 -9.98 10.01
N ASN A 250 11.69 -10.58 10.59
CA ASN A 250 12.86 -11.07 9.90
C ASN A 250 12.97 -12.58 10.15
N SER A 251 13.96 -13.23 9.59
CA SER A 251 14.10 -14.69 9.52
C SER A 251 13.58 -15.50 10.72
N LYS A 252 13.71 -15.03 11.96
CA LYS A 252 13.31 -15.80 13.17
C LYS A 252 12.77 -14.91 14.30
N GLN A 253 12.47 -13.65 14.02
CA GLN A 253 11.95 -12.71 15.01
C GLN A 253 10.73 -11.98 14.45
N PHE A 254 9.69 -11.92 15.25
CA PHE A 254 8.51 -11.11 15.05
C PHE A 254 8.53 -9.95 16.04
N LEU A 255 8.40 -8.75 15.55
CA LEU A 255 8.27 -7.55 16.36
C LEU A 255 6.86 -6.98 16.13
N ILE A 256 6.06 -6.91 17.18
CA ILE A 256 4.75 -6.26 17.15
C ILE A 256 4.87 -4.94 17.91
N LYS A 257 4.69 -3.83 17.19
CA LYS A 257 4.77 -2.48 17.76
C LYS A 257 3.40 -1.84 17.80
N ASN A 258 2.92 -1.46 18.98
CA ASN A 258 1.75 -0.62 19.14
C ASN A 258 2.16 0.80 19.44
N SER A 259 1.66 1.75 18.65
CA SER A 259 1.88 3.18 18.81
C SER A 259 0.60 3.85 19.28
N TYR A 260 0.66 4.71 20.28
CA TYR A 260 -0.51 5.46 20.74
C TYR A 260 -0.97 6.43 19.65
N ALA A 261 -2.20 6.25 19.18
CA ALA A 261 -2.80 6.96 18.08
C ALA A 261 -4.27 7.30 18.40
N PRO A 262 -4.52 8.28 19.29
CA PRO A 262 -5.87 8.59 19.79
C PRO A 262 -6.81 9.07 18.69
N ASP A 263 -6.27 9.65 17.62
CA ASP A 263 -7.02 10.17 16.47
C ASP A 263 -7.11 9.18 15.31
N LEU A 264 -6.73 7.91 15.55
CA LEU A 264 -6.80 6.87 14.54
C LEU A 264 -8.25 6.64 14.11
N ILE A 265 -8.51 6.82 12.81
CA ILE A 265 -9.83 6.61 12.23
C ILE A 265 -9.91 5.18 11.72
N ILE A 266 -10.78 4.38 12.32
CA ILE A 266 -11.09 3.01 11.94
C ILE A 266 -12.49 3.01 11.30
N GLY A 267 -12.72 2.17 10.29
CA GLY A 267 -14.06 1.96 9.73
C GLY A 267 -14.38 2.76 8.47
N GLY A 268 -13.39 3.33 7.80
CA GLY A 268 -13.58 4.01 6.50
C GLY A 268 -14.52 5.21 6.54
N GLY A 269 -14.75 5.78 7.73
CA GLY A 269 -15.57 6.98 7.90
C GLY A 269 -15.02 8.17 7.13
N ASP A 270 -15.91 9.03 6.65
CA ASP A 270 -15.53 10.29 5.99
C ASP A 270 -14.61 11.09 6.92
N TYR A 271 -13.42 11.39 6.40
CA TYR A 271 -12.43 12.18 7.10
C TYR A 271 -12.95 13.60 7.28
N LYS A 272 -13.62 13.88 8.40
CA LYS A 272 -13.84 15.25 8.84
C LYS A 272 -12.53 15.76 9.40
N VAL A 273 -11.86 16.64 8.66
CA VAL A 273 -10.78 17.46 9.22
C VAL A 273 -11.42 18.34 10.30
N THR A 274 -11.40 17.86 11.53
CA THR A 274 -11.73 18.73 12.68
C THR A 274 -10.50 19.54 12.96
N THR A 275 -10.46 20.74 12.41
CA THR A 275 -9.47 21.75 12.83
C THR A 275 -9.78 22.10 14.27
N THR A 276 -9.08 21.47 15.21
CA THR A 276 -9.15 21.88 16.62
C THR A 276 -8.39 23.19 16.73
N THR A 277 -9.13 24.29 16.62
CA THR A 277 -8.60 25.61 16.97
C THR A 277 -8.48 25.62 18.50
N THR A 278 -7.28 25.38 19.02
CA THR A 278 -7.01 25.60 20.44
C THR A 278 -6.99 27.10 20.68
N THR A 279 -8.13 27.64 21.06
CA THR A 279 -8.20 29.03 21.54
C THR A 279 -7.71 29.00 22.98
N THR A 280 -6.46 29.35 23.20
CA THR A 280 -5.93 29.58 24.54
C THR A 280 -6.54 30.91 25.04
N LEU A 281 -7.59 30.83 25.84
CA LEU A 281 -8.11 31.96 26.57
C LEU A 281 -7.17 32.22 27.75
N THR A 282 -6.24 33.15 27.56
CA THR A 282 -5.47 33.70 28.69
C THR A 282 -6.38 34.73 29.37
N VAL A 283 -6.98 34.33 30.47
CA VAL A 283 -7.67 35.31 31.34
C VAL A 283 -6.60 36.03 32.16
N THR A 284 -6.22 37.20 31.69
CA THR A 284 -5.39 38.11 32.51
C THR A 284 -6.35 39.07 33.23
N THR A 285 -6.53 38.84 34.50
CA THR A 285 -7.11 39.84 35.40
C THR A 285 -6.04 40.94 35.64
N SER A 286 -6.11 42.01 34.88
CA SER A 286 -5.36 43.24 35.19
C SER A 286 -6.29 44.40 35.21
N THR A 287 -6.30 45.07 36.33
CA THR A 287 -6.77 46.45 36.49
C THR A 287 -5.88 47.35 35.64
N GLY A 288 -6.41 47.92 34.56
CA GLY A 288 -5.84 49.10 33.89
C GLY A 288 -5.13 48.84 32.56
N SER A 289 -5.83 49.22 31.49
CA SER A 289 -5.34 49.82 30.25
C SER A 289 -4.45 49.04 29.29
N ASN A 290 -4.96 48.91 28.06
CA ASN A 290 -4.35 48.61 26.75
C ASN A 290 -4.41 47.19 26.24
N THR A 291 -5.40 46.95 25.38
CA THR A 291 -5.61 45.77 24.55
C THR A 291 -4.64 45.80 23.37
N THR A 292 -3.81 44.74 23.22
CA THR A 292 -3.12 44.46 21.97
C THR A 292 -3.53 43.03 21.56
N THR A 293 -4.32 42.93 20.49
CA THR A 293 -4.77 41.68 19.88
C THR A 293 -3.72 41.25 18.88
N SER A 294 -3.01 40.17 19.15
CA SER A 294 -2.15 39.51 18.15
C SER A 294 -2.89 38.31 17.58
N ALA A 295 -3.34 38.42 16.33
CA ALA A 295 -3.87 37.32 15.56
C ALA A 295 -2.71 36.59 14.86
N SER A 296 -2.42 35.35 15.27
CA SER A 296 -1.52 34.45 14.54
C SER A 296 -2.34 33.70 13.48
N SER A 297 -2.16 34.05 12.22
CA SER A 297 -2.67 33.25 11.10
C SER A 297 -1.67 32.19 10.74
N THR A 298 -2.02 30.93 11.00
CA THR A 298 -1.24 29.79 10.51
C THR A 298 -1.70 29.46 9.10
N THR A 299 -0.82 29.73 8.13
CA THR A 299 -1.03 29.34 6.73
C THR A 299 -0.78 27.85 6.62
N VAL A 300 -1.83 27.06 6.35
CA VAL A 300 -1.69 25.63 6.03
C VAL A 300 -1.19 25.53 4.61
N THR A 301 0.08 25.19 4.44
CA THR A 301 0.64 24.83 3.13
C THR A 301 0.18 23.38 2.85
N THR A 302 -0.68 23.21 1.85
CA THR A 302 -1.06 21.91 1.32
C THR A 302 0.18 21.26 0.70
N ALA A 303 0.77 20.29 1.38
CA ALA A 303 1.81 19.46 0.79
C ALA A 303 1.18 18.60 -0.32
N LYS A 304 1.72 18.73 -1.54
CA LYS A 304 1.36 17.89 -2.68
C LYS A 304 1.72 16.45 -2.31
N SER A 305 0.73 15.56 -2.25
CA SER A 305 0.93 14.15 -1.96
C SER A 305 1.84 13.56 -3.04
N SER A 306 3.05 13.21 -2.67
CA SER A 306 3.90 12.32 -3.46
C SER A 306 3.34 10.90 -3.30
N GLY A 307 3.22 10.15 -4.41
CA GLY A 307 2.81 8.74 -4.37
C GLY A 307 3.64 7.92 -3.40
N LEU A 308 3.13 6.75 -3.03
CA LEU A 308 3.80 5.84 -2.09
C LEU A 308 5.20 5.46 -2.58
N PRO A 309 6.22 5.50 -1.73
CA PRO A 309 7.48 4.87 -2.06
C PRO A 309 7.26 3.36 -2.20
N GLN A 310 7.62 2.81 -3.34
CA GLN A 310 7.64 1.36 -3.53
C GLN A 310 8.66 0.74 -2.57
N THR A 311 8.29 -0.33 -1.88
CA THR A 311 9.19 -1.06 -0.98
C THR A 311 10.23 -1.91 -1.74
N GLY A 312 10.19 -1.87 -3.09
CA GLY A 312 11.16 -2.48 -3.99
C GLY A 312 12.27 -1.51 -4.42
N GLN A 313 13.28 -2.02 -5.12
CA GLN A 313 14.37 -1.20 -5.67
C GLN A 313 13.85 -0.20 -6.71
N LEU A 314 14.20 1.07 -6.54
CA LEU A 314 13.82 2.15 -7.46
C LEU A 314 14.80 2.14 -8.65
N TRP A 315 14.38 1.57 -9.77
CA TRP A 315 15.20 1.48 -10.99
C TRP A 315 15.08 2.70 -11.92
N TRP A 316 14.19 3.63 -11.62
CA TRP A 316 13.90 4.76 -12.49
C TRP A 316 15.09 5.68 -12.87
N PRO A 317 16.20 5.80 -12.10
CA PRO A 317 17.34 6.60 -12.56
C PRO A 317 18.20 5.90 -13.61
N VAL A 318 18.08 4.57 -13.79
CA VAL A 318 18.97 3.78 -14.67
C VAL A 318 18.65 4.01 -16.14
N VAL A 319 17.37 4.09 -16.49
CA VAL A 319 16.92 4.27 -17.89
C VAL A 319 17.39 5.59 -18.49
N PRO A 320 17.22 6.77 -17.87
CA PRO A 320 17.74 8.01 -18.44
C PRO A 320 19.27 8.08 -18.44
N LEU A 321 19.96 7.45 -17.48
CA LEU A 321 21.42 7.39 -17.45
C LEU A 321 21.98 6.49 -18.57
N THR A 322 21.37 5.36 -18.87
CA THR A 322 21.79 4.48 -19.98
C THR A 322 21.54 5.11 -21.33
N LEU A 323 20.38 5.75 -21.54
CA LEU A 323 20.07 6.48 -22.77
C LEU A 323 21.03 7.68 -22.95
N GLY A 324 21.31 8.42 -21.89
CA GLY A 324 22.30 9.52 -21.90
C GLY A 324 23.71 9.03 -22.22
N GLY A 325 24.15 7.91 -21.65
CA GLY A 325 25.43 7.28 -21.93
C GLY A 325 25.58 6.82 -23.38
N ILE A 326 24.56 6.15 -23.93
CA ILE A 326 24.55 5.70 -25.33
C ILE A 326 24.58 6.91 -26.27
N THR A 327 23.85 7.98 -26.00
CA THR A 327 23.85 9.20 -26.79
C THR A 327 25.25 9.85 -26.84
N LEU A 328 25.92 9.92 -25.69
CA LEU A 328 27.30 10.48 -25.61
C LEU A 328 28.31 9.62 -26.37
N ILE A 329 28.20 8.28 -26.33
CA ILE A 329 29.02 7.36 -27.09
C ILE A 329 28.80 7.56 -28.58
N CYS A 330 27.55 7.67 -29.04
CA CYS A 330 27.25 7.92 -30.45
C CYS A 330 27.79 9.26 -30.94
N ILE A 331 27.68 10.34 -30.16
CA ILE A 331 28.24 11.65 -30.48
C ILE A 331 29.79 11.57 -30.55
N GLY A 332 30.43 10.85 -29.62
CA GLY A 332 31.88 10.65 -29.62
C GLY A 332 32.38 9.88 -30.86
N LEU A 333 31.64 8.84 -31.28
CA LEU A 333 31.97 8.07 -32.49
C LEU A 333 31.83 8.90 -33.77
N VAL A 334 30.76 9.68 -33.92
CA VAL A 334 30.52 10.56 -35.05
C VAL A 334 31.57 11.67 -35.12
N SER A 335 31.94 12.27 -33.97
CA SER A 335 33.01 13.29 -33.90
C SER A 335 34.38 12.74 -34.28
N LYS A 336 34.68 11.49 -33.89
CA LYS A 336 35.93 10.82 -34.23
C LYS A 336 36.03 10.48 -35.73
N GLN A 337 34.87 10.16 -36.36
CA GLN A 337 34.82 9.88 -37.79
C GLN A 337 35.04 11.16 -38.61
N LYS A 338 34.40 12.26 -38.19
CA LYS A 338 34.55 13.58 -38.83
C LYS A 338 35.98 14.14 -38.79
N ASN A 339 36.75 13.85 -37.74
CA ASN A 339 38.16 14.26 -37.63
C ASN A 339 39.08 13.40 -38.50
N LYS A 340 38.71 12.16 -38.90
CA LYS A 340 39.51 11.35 -39.82
C LYS A 340 39.35 11.80 -41.28
N ASP A 341 38.16 12.34 -41.63
CA ASP A 341 37.85 12.84 -42.99
C ASP A 341 38.49 14.22 -43.28
N HIS A 342 39.17 14.85 -42.31
CA HIS A 342 39.90 16.12 -42.43
C HIS A 342 41.41 15.94 -42.45
N GLU A 343 41.93 14.70 -42.34
CA GLU A 343 43.40 14.38 -42.39
C GLU A 343 43.78 13.59 -43.66
N GLU A 344 42.84 13.35 -44.59
CA GLU A 344 43.10 12.93 -45.97
C GLU A 344 42.83 14.13 -46.91
#